data_27a4196ede9f308d27fb90455a780bca
#
_entry.id   27a4196ede9f308d27fb90455a780bca
#
_cell.length_a   1.000
_cell.length_b   1.000
_cell.length_c   1.000
_cell.angle_alpha   90.00
_cell.angle_beta   90.00
_cell.angle_gamma   90.00
#
_symmetry.space_group_name_H-M   'P 1'
#
loop_
_entity.id
_entity.type
_entity.pdbx_description
1 polymer ?
#
loop_
_entity_poly.entity_id
_entity_poly.type
_entity_poly.pdbx_seq_one_letter_code
_entity_poly.pdbx_strand_id
1 'polypeptide(L)'
;MNSIKYSKNGLTNFIIASIIPFLIWGPFFPDLIVSISALFFLYYVFKNKIYYYFLNTPLIIFFIFCIYCILISIFIAEDIFMSFESSLFYFRIGVFSCFIWYLIDKDRSILIFFYYFLILCFLALVID
;
A
#
# COMPACT_ATOMS: atom_id res chain seq x y z
N MET A 1 18.22 0.93 -27.57
CA MET A 1 18.31 0.08 -26.36
C MET A 1 18.68 1.03 -25.22
N ASN A 2 17.66 1.65 -24.60
CA ASN A 2 17.87 2.67 -23.57
C ASN A 2 18.27 2.01 -22.27
N SER A 3 19.46 2.37 -21.77
CA SER A 3 19.95 1.97 -20.45
C SER A 3 18.91 2.29 -19.40
N ILE A 4 18.39 1.26 -18.74
CA ILE A 4 17.52 1.38 -17.58
C ILE A 4 18.32 2.14 -16.51
N LYS A 5 18.02 3.42 -16.37
CA LYS A 5 18.58 4.26 -15.32
C LYS A 5 18.02 3.72 -14.01
N TYR A 6 18.81 2.91 -13.30
CA TYR A 6 18.44 2.44 -11.96
C TYR A 6 18.15 3.66 -11.09
N SER A 7 16.88 3.87 -10.81
CA SER A 7 16.38 4.98 -10.01
C SER A 7 16.89 4.83 -8.57
N LYS A 8 17.10 5.96 -7.89
CA LYS A 8 17.47 6.04 -6.47
C LYS A 8 16.48 5.30 -5.51
N ASN A 9 15.37 4.82 -6.02
CA ASN A 9 14.30 4.17 -5.26
C ASN A 9 14.32 2.63 -5.36
N GLY A 10 15.38 2.02 -5.88
CA GLY A 10 15.44 0.56 -6.06
C GLY A 10 15.21 -0.22 -4.77
N LEU A 11 15.71 0.27 -3.64
CA LEU A 11 15.51 -0.35 -2.33
C LEU A 11 14.03 -0.30 -1.89
N THR A 12 13.36 0.82 -2.08
CA THR A 12 11.93 0.96 -1.77
C THR A 12 11.09 0.03 -2.63
N ASN A 13 11.37 -0.02 -3.93
CA ASN A 13 10.67 -0.90 -4.87
C ASN A 13 10.86 -2.38 -4.51
N PHE A 14 12.08 -2.77 -4.09
CA PHE A 14 12.39 -4.12 -3.63
C PHE A 14 11.63 -4.48 -2.35
N ILE A 15 11.64 -3.61 -1.33
CA ILE A 15 10.92 -3.83 -0.07
C ILE A 15 9.43 -4.01 -0.30
N ILE A 16 8.82 -3.17 -1.14
CA ILE A 16 7.38 -3.25 -1.41
C ILE A 16 7.05 -4.51 -2.22
N ALA A 17 7.86 -4.86 -3.22
CA ALA A 17 7.65 -6.06 -4.01
C ALA A 17 7.85 -7.34 -3.18
N SER A 18 8.65 -7.32 -2.11
CA SER A 18 8.84 -8.45 -1.19
C SER A 18 7.58 -8.82 -0.39
N ILE A 19 6.52 -8.00 -0.43
CA ILE A 19 5.22 -8.36 0.15
C ILE A 19 4.71 -9.68 -0.43
N ILE A 20 4.96 -9.94 -1.73
CA ILE A 20 4.48 -11.16 -2.41
C ILE A 20 5.03 -12.44 -1.76
N PRO A 21 6.35 -12.64 -1.63
CA PRO A 21 6.87 -13.85 -0.97
C PRO A 21 6.52 -13.92 0.52
N PHE A 22 6.42 -12.79 1.21
CA PHE A 22 6.03 -12.79 2.62
C PHE A 22 4.57 -13.21 2.86
N LEU A 23 3.68 -13.05 1.88
CA LEU A 23 2.31 -13.58 1.96
C LEU A 23 2.27 -15.10 2.09
N ILE A 24 3.26 -15.81 1.55
CA ILE A 24 3.36 -17.27 1.69
C ILE A 24 3.76 -17.66 3.12
N TRP A 25 4.62 -16.88 3.76
CA TRP A 25 5.06 -17.12 5.14
C TRP A 25 4.03 -16.76 6.22
N GLY A 26 3.07 -15.90 5.87
CA GLY A 26 2.00 -15.50 6.78
C GLY A 26 1.65 -14.01 6.68
N PRO A 27 0.52 -13.61 7.26
CA PRO A 27 -0.02 -12.26 7.10
C PRO A 27 0.76 -11.18 7.87
N PHE A 28 1.55 -11.54 8.88
CA PHE A 28 2.21 -10.59 9.77
C PHE A 28 3.20 -9.66 9.06
N PHE A 29 4.11 -10.21 8.27
CA PHE A 29 5.13 -9.41 7.57
C PHE A 29 4.56 -8.47 6.51
N PRO A 30 3.65 -8.93 5.63
CA PRO A 30 2.97 -8.04 4.70
C PRO A 30 2.23 -6.91 5.39
N ASP A 31 1.53 -7.22 6.48
CA ASP A 31 0.77 -6.24 7.25
C ASP A 31 1.67 -5.16 7.88
N LEU A 32 2.81 -5.56 8.40
CA LEU A 32 3.82 -4.66 8.94
C LEU A 32 4.40 -3.76 7.85
N ILE A 33 4.74 -4.30 6.66
CA ILE A 33 5.25 -3.52 5.53
C ILE A 33 4.20 -2.50 5.06
N VAL A 34 2.94 -2.92 4.91
CA VAL A 34 1.82 -2.05 4.53
C VAL A 34 1.67 -0.90 5.53
N SER A 35 1.68 -1.19 6.83
CA SER A 35 1.52 -0.21 7.90
C SER A 35 2.64 0.83 7.91
N ILE A 36 3.89 0.37 7.91
CA ILE A 36 5.06 1.24 7.92
C ILE A 36 5.08 2.10 6.64
N SER A 37 4.85 1.49 5.47
CA SER A 37 4.84 2.20 4.19
C SER A 37 3.73 3.25 4.13
N ALA A 38 2.53 2.95 4.64
CA ALA A 38 1.43 3.90 4.71
C ALA A 38 1.76 5.11 5.60
N LEU A 39 2.35 4.89 6.78
CA LEU A 39 2.76 5.97 7.68
C LEU A 39 3.85 6.86 7.06
N PHE A 40 4.88 6.25 6.46
CA PHE A 40 5.93 7.00 5.76
C PHE A 40 5.36 7.81 4.60
N PHE A 41 4.44 7.23 3.84
CA PHE A 41 3.82 7.91 2.73
C PHE A 41 2.96 9.09 3.18
N LEU A 42 2.15 8.94 4.22
CA LEU A 42 1.39 10.05 4.81
C LEU A 42 2.32 11.19 5.21
N TYR A 43 3.38 10.88 5.97
CA TYR A 43 4.37 11.89 6.34
C TYR A 43 4.96 12.60 5.12
N TYR A 44 5.31 11.84 4.08
CA TYR A 44 5.85 12.38 2.83
C TYR A 44 4.87 13.28 2.08
N VAL A 45 3.59 12.89 2.00
CA VAL A 45 2.53 13.65 1.35
C VAL A 45 2.30 14.99 2.04
N PHE A 46 2.23 14.99 3.37
CA PHE A 46 2.04 16.22 4.14
C PHE A 46 3.26 17.15 4.05
N LYS A 47 4.46 16.61 4.19
CA LYS A 47 5.71 17.40 4.10
C LYS A 47 5.90 18.06 2.74
N ASN A 48 5.58 17.38 1.65
CA ASN A 48 5.79 17.86 0.29
C ASN A 48 4.53 18.49 -0.33
N LYS A 49 3.42 18.58 0.41
CA LYS A 49 2.12 19.12 -0.05
C LYS A 49 1.58 18.46 -1.32
N ILE A 50 1.82 17.14 -1.48
CA ILE A 50 1.44 16.37 -2.68
C ILE A 50 -0.05 15.94 -2.62
N TYR A 51 -0.78 16.23 -1.53
CA TYR A 51 -2.18 15.85 -1.37
C TYR A 51 -3.08 16.34 -2.53
N TYR A 52 -2.75 17.46 -3.17
CA TYR A 52 -3.49 17.95 -4.34
C TYR A 52 -3.47 16.98 -5.53
N TYR A 53 -2.41 16.17 -5.66
CA TYR A 53 -2.32 15.15 -6.71
C TYR A 53 -3.44 14.10 -6.59
N PHE A 54 -3.85 13.77 -5.37
CA PHE A 54 -4.85 12.74 -5.08
C PHE A 54 -6.28 13.25 -5.04
N LEU A 55 -6.51 14.56 -4.93
CA LEU A 55 -7.85 15.15 -4.84
C LEU A 55 -8.71 14.94 -6.10
N ASN A 56 -8.10 14.80 -7.26
CA ASN A 56 -8.79 14.60 -8.54
C ASN A 56 -8.86 13.13 -8.98
N THR A 57 -8.54 12.18 -8.09
CA THR A 57 -8.50 10.75 -8.40
C THR A 57 -9.75 10.04 -7.87
N PRO A 58 -10.14 8.88 -8.46
CA PRO A 58 -11.22 8.05 -7.91
C PRO A 58 -10.99 7.61 -6.46
N LEU A 59 -9.74 7.68 -5.98
CA LEU A 59 -9.36 7.36 -4.60
C LEU A 59 -10.03 8.26 -3.56
N ILE A 60 -10.43 9.48 -3.93
CA ILE A 60 -11.16 10.38 -3.01
C ILE A 60 -12.49 9.74 -2.59
N ILE A 61 -13.17 9.04 -3.49
CA ILE A 61 -14.44 8.34 -3.21
C ILE A 61 -14.20 7.25 -2.17
N PHE A 62 -13.10 6.50 -2.30
CA PHE A 62 -12.72 5.48 -1.32
C PHE A 62 -12.45 6.09 0.06
N PHE A 63 -11.75 7.22 0.14
CA PHE A 63 -11.50 7.89 1.42
C PHE A 63 -12.77 8.46 2.04
N ILE A 64 -13.68 9.02 1.25
CA ILE A 64 -15.00 9.46 1.73
C ILE A 64 -15.76 8.27 2.31
N PHE A 65 -15.75 7.13 1.63
CA PHE A 65 -16.37 5.90 2.13
C PHE A 65 -15.74 5.42 3.43
N CYS A 66 -14.41 5.45 3.56
CA CYS A 66 -13.73 5.09 4.81
C CYS A 66 -14.12 6.03 5.97
N ILE A 67 -14.20 7.34 5.73
CA ILE A 67 -14.65 8.31 6.74
C ILE A 67 -16.09 8.02 7.14
N TYR A 68 -16.96 7.73 6.19
CA TYR A 68 -18.35 7.34 6.45
C TYR A 68 -18.43 6.10 7.34
N CYS A 69 -17.64 5.04 7.05
CA CYS A 69 -17.57 3.84 7.87
C CYS A 69 -17.10 4.13 9.30
N ILE A 70 -16.08 4.99 9.46
CA ILE A 70 -15.59 5.40 10.79
C ILE A 70 -16.68 6.14 11.57
N LEU A 71 -17.40 7.06 10.92
CA LEU A 71 -18.48 7.80 11.58
C LEU A 71 -19.61 6.86 12.03
N ILE A 72 -20.02 5.94 11.18
CA ILE A 72 -21.05 4.93 11.54
C ILE A 72 -20.57 4.07 12.71
N SER A 73 -19.31 3.64 12.71
CA SER A 73 -18.72 2.85 13.81
C SER A 73 -18.82 3.57 15.15
N ILE A 74 -18.64 4.90 15.17
CA ILE A 74 -18.71 5.69 16.40
C ILE A 74 -20.15 5.82 16.90
N PHE A 75 -21.14 5.95 16.00
CA PHE A 75 -22.53 6.28 16.38
C PHE A 75 -23.43 5.07 16.59
N ILE A 76 -23.16 3.93 15.93
CA ILE A 76 -24.11 2.80 15.85
C ILE A 76 -23.54 1.50 16.44
N ALA A 77 -22.21 1.36 16.54
CA ALA A 77 -21.62 0.11 17.01
C ALA A 77 -21.83 -0.11 18.52
N GLU A 78 -22.21 -1.33 18.90
CA GLU A 78 -22.28 -1.75 20.29
C GLU A 78 -20.89 -1.76 20.94
N ASP A 79 -19.87 -2.19 20.20
CA ASP A 79 -18.47 -2.12 20.60
C ASP A 79 -17.71 -1.11 19.71
N ILE A 80 -17.61 0.13 20.19
CA ILE A 80 -17.01 1.24 19.48
C ILE A 80 -15.53 0.98 19.20
N PHE A 81 -14.80 0.36 20.13
CA PHE A 81 -13.37 0.15 20.00
C PHE A 81 -13.04 -0.84 18.89
N MET A 82 -13.70 -2.01 18.86
CA MET A 82 -13.52 -3.02 17.81
C MET A 82 -13.90 -2.49 16.42
N SER A 83 -15.01 -1.77 16.33
CA SER A 83 -15.46 -1.19 15.05
C SER A 83 -14.52 -0.12 14.53
N PHE A 84 -13.98 0.71 15.41
CA PHE A 84 -13.01 1.73 15.05
C PHE A 84 -11.69 1.12 14.58
N GLU A 85 -11.18 0.11 15.26
CA GLU A 85 -9.96 -0.62 14.88
C GLU A 85 -10.10 -1.23 13.49
N SER A 86 -11.23 -1.90 13.19
CA SER A 86 -11.54 -2.46 11.88
C SER A 86 -11.58 -1.39 10.78
N SER A 87 -12.19 -0.24 11.06
CA SER A 87 -12.30 0.87 10.10
C SER A 87 -10.93 1.51 9.81
N LEU A 88 -10.07 1.63 10.81
CA LEU A 88 -8.69 2.09 10.63
C LEU A 88 -7.85 1.13 9.80
N PHE A 89 -8.12 -0.17 9.91
CA PHE A 89 -7.44 -1.18 9.10
C PHE A 89 -7.67 -0.94 7.60
N TYR A 90 -8.91 -0.70 7.19
CA TYR A 90 -9.25 -0.39 5.79
C TYR A 90 -8.65 0.93 5.32
N PHE A 91 -8.66 1.96 6.16
CA PHE A 91 -8.03 3.24 5.84
C PHE A 91 -6.54 3.10 5.53
N ARG A 92 -5.81 2.30 6.30
CA ARG A 92 -4.38 1.99 6.10
C ARG A 92 -4.12 1.38 4.72
N ILE A 93 -4.97 0.42 4.29
CA ILE A 93 -4.86 -0.21 2.96
C ILE A 93 -5.09 0.83 1.86
N GLY A 94 -6.04 1.74 2.03
CA GLY A 94 -6.29 2.82 1.09
C GLY A 94 -5.10 3.75 0.92
N VAL A 95 -4.46 4.14 2.03
CA VAL A 95 -3.24 4.96 1.99
C VAL A 95 -2.10 4.22 1.28
N PHE A 96 -1.93 2.92 1.55
CA PHE A 96 -0.94 2.10 0.87
C PHE A 96 -1.21 2.00 -0.63
N SER A 97 -2.46 1.88 -1.06
CA SER A 97 -2.84 1.88 -2.48
C SER A 97 -2.47 3.20 -3.18
N CYS A 98 -2.67 4.34 -2.50
CA CYS A 98 -2.20 5.64 -2.99
C CYS A 98 -0.67 5.68 -3.13
N PHE A 99 0.05 5.07 -2.19
CA PHE A 99 1.50 4.99 -2.25
C PHE A 99 1.99 4.17 -3.45
N ILE A 100 1.39 2.99 -3.68
CA ILE A 100 1.71 2.16 -4.85
C ILE A 100 1.41 2.92 -6.15
N TRP A 101 0.24 3.57 -6.25
CA TRP A 101 -0.07 4.40 -7.41
C TRP A 101 1.00 5.46 -7.67
N TYR A 102 1.37 6.22 -6.64
CA TYR A 102 2.40 7.26 -6.75
C TYR A 102 3.75 6.70 -7.20
N LEU A 103 4.14 5.52 -6.69
CA LEU A 103 5.39 4.87 -7.09
C LEU A 103 5.36 4.42 -8.55
N ILE A 104 4.26 3.81 -9.02
CA ILE A 104 4.12 3.35 -10.41
C ILE A 104 4.16 4.53 -11.37
N ASP A 105 3.52 5.64 -11.01
CA ASP A 105 3.52 6.85 -11.84
C ASP A 105 4.90 7.48 -11.95
N LYS A 106 5.66 7.47 -10.85
CA LYS A 106 6.99 8.03 -10.79
C LYS A 106 8.07 7.12 -11.39
N ASP A 107 7.97 5.81 -11.17
CA ASP A 107 8.96 4.83 -11.61
C ASP A 107 8.34 3.46 -11.85
N ARG A 108 8.15 3.11 -13.13
CA ARG A 108 7.58 1.83 -13.52
C ARG A 108 8.47 0.62 -13.23
N SER A 109 9.70 0.82 -12.77
CA SER A 109 10.62 -0.28 -12.43
C SER A 109 10.07 -1.17 -11.31
N ILE A 110 9.20 -0.65 -10.44
CA ILE A 110 8.52 -1.42 -9.39
C ILE A 110 7.76 -2.63 -9.98
N LEU A 111 7.14 -2.49 -11.16
CA LEU A 111 6.41 -3.57 -11.82
C LEU A 111 7.32 -4.73 -12.20
N ILE A 112 8.58 -4.44 -12.54
CA ILE A 112 9.58 -5.45 -12.85
C ILE A 112 9.92 -6.28 -11.61
N PHE A 113 10.10 -5.62 -10.46
CA PHE A 113 10.32 -6.31 -9.18
C PHE A 113 9.13 -7.18 -8.78
N PHE A 114 7.89 -6.68 -8.91
CA PHE A 114 6.69 -7.46 -8.67
C PHE A 114 6.62 -8.70 -9.57
N TYR A 115 6.92 -8.55 -10.84
CA TYR A 115 6.94 -9.66 -11.80
C TYR A 115 7.95 -10.74 -11.42
N TYR A 116 9.19 -10.37 -11.06
CA TYR A 116 10.20 -11.32 -10.62
C TYR A 116 9.82 -12.07 -9.35
N PHE A 117 9.32 -11.36 -8.34
CA PHE A 117 8.88 -12.00 -7.10
C PHE A 117 7.67 -12.91 -7.31
N LEU A 118 6.75 -12.54 -8.19
CA LEU A 118 5.60 -13.38 -8.52
C LEU A 118 6.03 -14.67 -9.21
N ILE A 119 6.96 -14.61 -10.18
CA ILE A 119 7.51 -15.80 -10.83
C ILE A 119 8.24 -16.68 -9.80
N LEU A 120 9.04 -16.09 -8.93
CA LEU A 120 9.78 -16.83 -7.90
C LEU A 120 8.82 -17.57 -6.96
N CYS A 121 7.75 -16.92 -6.52
CA CYS A 121 6.72 -17.53 -5.68
C CYS A 121 5.99 -18.66 -6.42
N PHE A 122 5.64 -18.44 -7.68
CA PHE A 122 4.99 -19.47 -8.49
C PHE A 122 5.89 -20.70 -8.66
N LEU A 123 7.17 -20.52 -8.95
CA LEU A 123 8.13 -21.62 -9.05
C LEU A 123 8.28 -22.36 -7.72
N ALA A 124 8.35 -21.63 -6.59
CA ALA A 124 8.44 -22.26 -5.29
C ALA A 124 7.21 -23.13 -4.99
N LEU A 125 5.99 -22.65 -5.30
CA LEU A 125 4.75 -23.41 -5.10
C LEU A 125 4.59 -24.62 -6.05
N VAL A 126 5.26 -24.63 -7.21
CA VAL A 126 5.22 -25.77 -8.15
C VAL A 126 6.22 -26.86 -7.76
N ILE A 127 7.30 -26.48 -7.05
CA ILE A 127 8.36 -27.42 -6.66
C ILE A 127 8.01 -28.11 -5.32
N ASP A 128 7.18 -27.48 -4.47
CA ASP A 128 6.72 -28.01 -3.19
C ASP A 128 5.62 -29.05 -3.40
#